data_9ba2bb883a0b28896655036bebdad75e
#
_entry.id   9ba2bb883a0b28896655036bebdad75e
#
_cell.length_a   1.000
_cell.length_b   1.000
_cell.length_c   1.000
_cell.angle_alpha   90.00
_cell.angle_beta   90.00
_cell.angle_gamma   90.00
#
_symmetry.space_group_name_H-M   'P 1'
#
loop_
_entity.id
_entity.type
_entity.pdbx_description
1 polymer ?
#
loop_
_entity_poly.entity_id
_entity_poly.type
_entity_poly.pdbx_seq_one_letter_code
_entity_poly.pdbx_strand_id
1 'polypeptide(L)'
;NGEKKTYSKKGFPTKKEATQHEAEMKAKLHNPGQIASIASQRKQTVASYLNEWVESYARVNLRPSTYDGYKKTIANYINPYIGGVALNQLTPAMVDKMFQQIIDKGLKPSTAAGAKRVLSVALSHARKYRYIETNAAKDTLTKFGKSDKTPDPYTPEQVKALMQRVEGTVWEMPVILGGLY
;
A
#
# COMPACT_ATOMS: atom_id res chain seq x y z
N ASN A 1 34.99 4.04 -26.73
CA ASN A 1 35.19 5.41 -26.25
C ASN A 1 34.33 5.60 -25.00
N GLY A 2 34.93 5.43 -23.80
CA GLY A 2 34.25 5.64 -22.54
C GLY A 2 34.30 7.12 -22.17
N GLU A 3 33.14 7.79 -22.23
CA GLU A 3 33.03 9.16 -21.70
C GLU A 3 33.29 9.15 -20.18
N LYS A 4 34.35 9.86 -19.76
CA LYS A 4 34.61 10.13 -18.35
C LYS A 4 33.57 11.12 -17.83
N LYS A 5 32.53 10.64 -17.10
CA LYS A 5 31.62 11.53 -16.38
C LYS A 5 32.28 11.99 -15.09
N THR A 6 32.50 13.29 -14.95
CA THR A 6 33.07 13.89 -13.74
C THR A 6 31.93 14.41 -12.88
N TYR A 7 31.90 13.96 -11.61
CA TYR A 7 30.98 14.45 -10.59
C TYR A 7 31.73 15.40 -9.67
N SER A 8 31.20 16.60 -9.46
CA SER A 8 31.78 17.58 -8.54
C SER A 8 30.69 18.10 -7.59
N LYS A 9 30.96 18.09 -6.28
CA LYS A 9 30.10 18.67 -5.26
C LYS A 9 30.97 19.59 -4.38
N LYS A 10 30.49 20.84 -4.20
CA LYS A 10 31.15 21.86 -3.36
C LYS A 10 30.34 22.07 -2.07
N GLY A 11 30.96 22.72 -1.07
CA GLY A 11 30.26 23.13 0.15
C GLY A 11 30.35 22.14 1.32
N PHE A 12 31.44 21.36 1.42
CA PHE A 12 31.68 20.55 2.60
C PHE A 12 32.28 21.41 3.73
N PRO A 13 31.73 21.34 4.95
CA PRO A 13 32.24 22.10 6.11
C PRO A 13 33.66 21.69 6.53
N THR A 14 34.01 20.40 6.30
CA THR A 14 35.33 19.87 6.66
C THR A 14 35.92 18.98 5.58
N LYS A 15 37.28 18.91 5.54
CA LYS A 15 38.02 18.03 4.63
C LYS A 15 37.65 16.54 4.88
N LYS A 16 37.38 16.17 6.14
CA LYS A 16 37.02 14.81 6.53
C LYS A 16 35.67 14.40 5.90
N GLU A 17 34.70 15.28 5.92
CA GLU A 17 33.39 15.04 5.28
C GLU A 17 33.48 14.93 3.76
N ALA A 18 34.31 15.78 3.14
CA ALA A 18 34.57 15.68 1.71
C ALA A 18 35.20 14.34 1.32
N THR A 19 36.19 13.87 2.09
CA THR A 19 36.86 12.57 1.85
C THR A 19 35.89 11.39 2.09
N GLN A 20 35.07 11.48 3.12
CA GLN A 20 34.07 10.45 3.39
C GLN A 20 33.00 10.38 2.28
N HIS A 21 32.53 11.53 1.80
CA HIS A 21 31.60 11.59 0.68
C HIS A 21 32.24 11.09 -0.63
N GLU A 22 33.52 11.38 -0.86
CA GLU A 22 34.27 10.86 -2.02
C GLU A 22 34.40 9.33 -1.96
N ALA A 23 34.71 8.76 -0.78
CA ALA A 23 34.81 7.32 -0.58
C ALA A 23 33.42 6.62 -0.78
N GLU A 24 32.34 7.23 -0.30
CA GLU A 24 30.98 6.73 -0.52
C GLU A 24 30.59 6.76 -1.99
N MET A 25 30.95 7.83 -2.71
CA MET A 25 30.68 7.95 -4.13
C MET A 25 31.53 7.00 -4.97
N LYS A 26 32.80 6.79 -4.61
CA LYS A 26 33.65 5.77 -5.24
C LYS A 26 33.11 4.35 -5.01
N ALA A 27 32.66 4.02 -3.80
CA ALA A 27 32.03 2.73 -3.51
C ALA A 27 30.75 2.52 -4.33
N LYS A 28 29.95 3.57 -4.52
CA LYS A 28 28.76 3.55 -5.39
C LYS A 28 29.11 3.36 -6.87
N LEU A 29 30.21 3.96 -7.34
CA LEU A 29 30.68 3.86 -8.74
C LEU A 29 31.27 2.48 -9.08
N HIS A 30 31.78 1.73 -8.10
CA HIS A 30 32.30 0.38 -8.32
C HIS A 30 31.22 -0.68 -8.61
N ASN A 31 29.92 -0.31 -8.51
CA ASN A 31 28.83 -1.22 -8.80
C ASN A 31 27.81 -0.60 -9.79
N PRO A 32 28.15 -0.57 -11.10
CA PRO A 32 27.32 0.11 -12.13
C PRO A 32 25.91 -0.46 -12.25
N GLY A 33 25.70 -1.75 -11.90
CA GLY A 33 24.38 -2.36 -11.82
C GLY A 33 23.51 -1.78 -10.70
N GLN A 34 24.10 -1.39 -9.57
CA GLN A 34 23.39 -0.72 -8.48
C GLN A 34 23.00 0.71 -8.85
N ILE A 35 23.80 1.43 -9.60
CA ILE A 35 23.50 2.81 -10.03
C ILE A 35 22.34 2.82 -11.03
N ALA A 36 22.33 1.89 -11.98
CA ALA A 36 21.23 1.74 -12.94
C ALA A 36 19.91 1.36 -12.23
N SER A 37 19.96 0.45 -11.22
CA SER A 37 18.81 0.08 -10.42
C SER A 37 18.30 1.23 -9.54
N ILE A 38 19.20 1.99 -8.90
CA ILE A 38 18.85 3.17 -8.09
C ILE A 38 18.27 4.30 -8.97
N ALA A 39 18.79 4.49 -10.17
CA ALA A 39 18.28 5.50 -11.10
C ALA A 39 16.91 5.14 -11.68
N SER A 40 16.65 3.87 -11.95
CA SER A 40 15.33 3.36 -12.36
C SER A 40 14.33 3.40 -11.20
N GLN A 41 14.76 3.06 -9.98
CA GLN A 41 13.96 3.15 -8.76
C GLN A 41 13.57 4.59 -8.40
N ARG A 42 14.44 5.59 -8.66
CA ARG A 42 14.12 7.00 -8.45
C ARG A 42 13.01 7.53 -9.36
N LYS A 43 12.74 6.85 -10.48
CA LYS A 43 11.67 7.18 -11.43
C LYS A 43 10.40 6.35 -11.23
N GLN A 44 10.42 5.34 -10.36
CA GLN A 44 9.26 4.49 -10.13
C GLN A 44 8.19 5.26 -9.36
N THR A 45 6.99 5.35 -9.93
CA THR A 45 5.84 5.95 -9.25
C THR A 45 5.17 4.95 -8.30
N VAL A 46 4.39 5.47 -7.36
CA VAL A 46 3.58 4.64 -6.45
C VAL A 46 2.67 3.69 -7.24
N ALA A 47 1.99 4.18 -8.30
CA ALA A 47 1.13 3.36 -9.15
C ALA A 47 1.91 2.23 -9.85
N SER A 48 3.07 2.55 -10.44
CA SER A 48 3.91 1.54 -11.11
C SER A 48 4.36 0.46 -10.14
N TYR A 49 4.84 0.87 -8.96
CA TYR A 49 5.27 -0.06 -7.92
C TYR A 49 4.11 -0.95 -7.41
N LEU A 50 2.95 -0.36 -7.09
CA LEU A 50 1.82 -1.11 -6.55
C LEU A 50 1.27 -2.12 -7.57
N ASN A 51 1.21 -1.77 -8.84
CA ASN A 51 0.77 -2.67 -9.90
C ASN A 51 1.74 -3.85 -10.06
N GLU A 52 3.05 -3.58 -10.07
CA GLU A 52 4.08 -4.62 -10.12
C GLU A 52 4.02 -5.53 -8.88
N TRP A 53 3.87 -4.94 -7.68
CA TRP A 53 3.79 -5.68 -6.43
C TRP A 53 2.55 -6.59 -6.36
N VAL A 54 1.40 -6.12 -6.85
CA VAL A 54 0.17 -6.93 -6.89
C VAL A 54 0.35 -8.13 -7.82
N GLU A 55 0.92 -7.93 -8.99
CA GLU A 55 1.09 -9.02 -9.96
C GLU A 55 2.20 -10.00 -9.57
N SER A 56 3.31 -9.51 -9.02
CA SER A 56 4.47 -10.35 -8.69
C SER A 56 4.33 -11.06 -7.33
N TYR A 57 3.84 -10.35 -6.30
CA TYR A 57 3.75 -10.87 -4.94
C TYR A 57 2.34 -11.30 -4.55
N ALA A 58 1.35 -10.41 -4.67
CA ALA A 58 0.02 -10.68 -4.15
C ALA A 58 -0.67 -11.82 -4.90
N ARG A 59 -0.53 -11.86 -6.22
CA ARG A 59 -1.07 -12.94 -7.06
C ARG A 59 -0.54 -14.32 -6.69
N VAL A 60 0.73 -14.41 -6.32
CA VAL A 60 1.39 -15.70 -6.04
C VAL A 60 1.16 -16.15 -4.59
N ASN A 61 1.13 -15.20 -3.64
CA ASN A 61 1.18 -15.51 -2.21
C ASN A 61 -0.16 -15.38 -1.50
N LEU A 62 -1.17 -14.75 -2.12
CA LEU A 62 -2.46 -14.51 -1.50
C LEU A 62 -3.58 -15.32 -2.17
N ARG A 63 -4.67 -15.52 -1.42
CA ARG A 63 -5.89 -16.12 -1.98
C ARG A 63 -6.44 -15.26 -3.12
N PRO A 64 -7.06 -15.84 -4.16
CA PRO A 64 -7.61 -15.10 -5.30
C PRO A 64 -8.52 -13.93 -4.90
N SER A 65 -9.42 -14.14 -3.92
CA SER A 65 -10.31 -13.09 -3.43
C SER A 65 -9.57 -11.92 -2.78
N THR A 66 -8.46 -12.18 -2.08
CA THR A 66 -7.62 -11.14 -1.47
C THR A 66 -6.84 -10.37 -2.54
N TYR A 67 -6.28 -11.08 -3.52
CA TYR A 67 -5.62 -10.47 -4.67
C TYR A 67 -6.56 -9.52 -5.41
N ASP A 68 -7.77 -9.95 -5.75
CA ASP A 68 -8.78 -9.13 -6.43
C ASP A 68 -9.18 -7.91 -5.58
N GLY A 69 -9.34 -8.11 -4.28
CA GLY A 69 -9.62 -7.03 -3.32
C GLY A 69 -8.50 -5.99 -3.29
N TYR A 70 -7.24 -6.41 -3.29
CA TYR A 70 -6.08 -5.51 -3.31
C TYR A 70 -6.00 -4.75 -4.63
N LYS A 71 -6.18 -5.43 -5.77
CA LYS A 71 -6.20 -4.83 -7.10
C LYS A 71 -7.26 -3.73 -7.22
N LYS A 72 -8.50 -4.03 -6.80
CA LYS A 72 -9.60 -3.06 -6.76
C LYS A 72 -9.30 -1.88 -5.82
N THR A 73 -8.76 -2.15 -4.64
CA THR A 73 -8.41 -1.10 -3.66
C THR A 73 -7.34 -0.16 -4.21
N ILE A 74 -6.30 -0.69 -4.83
CA ILE A 74 -5.22 0.09 -5.43
C ILE A 74 -5.77 0.96 -6.58
N ALA A 75 -6.53 0.37 -7.48
CA ALA A 75 -7.06 1.08 -8.65
C ALA A 75 -8.04 2.20 -8.26
N ASN A 76 -8.94 1.94 -7.30
CA ASN A 76 -10.04 2.85 -7.00
C ASN A 76 -9.72 3.85 -5.88
N TYR A 77 -8.85 3.49 -4.92
CA TYR A 77 -8.68 4.27 -3.69
C TYR A 77 -7.25 4.73 -3.41
N ILE A 78 -6.24 4.26 -4.15
CA ILE A 78 -4.85 4.68 -3.95
C ILE A 78 -4.32 5.42 -5.17
N ASN A 79 -4.35 4.78 -6.34
CA ASN A 79 -3.79 5.33 -7.57
C ASN A 79 -4.38 6.70 -7.96
N PRO A 80 -5.69 6.98 -7.82
CA PRO A 80 -6.25 8.28 -8.21
C PRO A 80 -5.70 9.47 -7.42
N TYR A 81 -5.14 9.22 -6.23
CA TYR A 81 -4.70 10.29 -5.32
C TYR A 81 -3.18 10.44 -5.25
N ILE A 82 -2.47 9.32 -5.13
CA ILE A 82 -1.01 9.31 -4.91
C ILE A 82 -0.25 8.51 -5.96
N GLY A 83 -0.94 7.91 -6.95
CA GLY A 83 -0.33 7.03 -7.95
C GLY A 83 0.78 7.70 -8.78
N GLY A 84 0.66 8.99 -9.07
CA GLY A 84 1.66 9.76 -9.82
C GLY A 84 2.88 10.21 -9.00
N VAL A 85 2.84 10.06 -7.68
CA VAL A 85 3.95 10.45 -6.81
C VAL A 85 5.12 9.47 -6.99
N ALA A 86 6.36 9.98 -7.02
CA ALA A 86 7.53 9.11 -7.00
C ALA A 86 7.59 8.33 -5.67
N LEU A 87 7.83 7.02 -5.75
CA LEU A 87 7.76 6.12 -4.60
C LEU A 87 8.67 6.56 -3.44
N ASN A 88 9.85 7.06 -3.74
CA ASN A 88 10.82 7.56 -2.77
C ASN A 88 10.50 8.97 -2.22
N GLN A 89 9.52 9.66 -2.79
CA GLN A 89 9.06 10.98 -2.34
C GLN A 89 7.72 10.92 -1.60
N LEU A 90 7.15 9.72 -1.45
CA LEU A 90 5.89 9.55 -0.73
C LEU A 90 6.07 9.85 0.75
N THR A 91 5.35 10.86 1.25
CA THR A 91 5.38 11.27 2.65
C THR A 91 4.13 10.84 3.41
N PRO A 92 4.19 10.70 4.75
CA PRO A 92 3.00 10.43 5.56
C PRO A 92 1.89 11.48 5.38
N ALA A 93 2.26 12.76 5.22
CA ALA A 93 1.29 13.84 4.99
C ALA A 93 0.50 13.68 3.69
N MET A 94 1.15 13.19 2.61
CA MET A 94 0.45 12.88 1.35
C MET A 94 -0.54 11.74 1.52
N VAL A 95 -0.19 10.74 2.32
CA VAL A 95 -1.06 9.59 2.61
C VAL A 95 -2.23 10.03 3.50
N ASP A 96 -2.02 10.88 4.51
CA ASP A 96 -3.10 11.45 5.33
C ASP A 96 -4.07 12.28 4.48
N LYS A 97 -3.54 13.11 3.56
CA LYS A 97 -4.36 13.88 2.61
C LYS A 97 -5.19 12.95 1.70
N MET A 98 -4.65 11.85 1.24
CA MET A 98 -5.40 10.84 0.48
C MET A 98 -6.57 10.30 1.29
N PHE A 99 -6.38 9.97 2.57
CA PHE A 99 -7.45 9.47 3.43
C PHE A 99 -8.54 10.51 3.62
N GLN A 100 -8.17 11.78 3.82
CA GLN A 100 -9.13 12.87 3.93
C GLN A 100 -9.97 12.99 2.64
N GLN A 101 -9.32 12.96 1.48
CA GLN A 101 -10.02 13.02 0.19
C GLN A 101 -10.96 11.84 -0.06
N ILE A 102 -10.63 10.64 0.44
CA ILE A 102 -11.52 9.48 0.38
C ILE A 102 -12.78 9.71 1.22
N ILE A 103 -12.63 10.28 2.42
CA ILE A 103 -13.73 10.60 3.33
C ILE A 103 -14.58 11.75 2.78
N ASP A 104 -13.96 12.80 2.27
CA ASP A 104 -14.65 13.98 1.70
C ASP A 104 -15.53 13.61 0.50
N LYS A 105 -15.20 12.55 -0.22
CA LYS A 105 -16.06 11.96 -1.26
C LYS A 105 -17.26 11.17 -0.73
N GLY A 106 -17.51 11.19 0.57
CA GLY A 106 -18.62 10.47 1.21
C GLY A 106 -18.38 8.96 1.38
N LEU A 107 -17.15 8.47 1.18
CA LEU A 107 -16.83 7.07 1.40
C LEU A 107 -16.66 6.78 2.90
N LYS A 108 -16.97 5.55 3.29
CA LYS A 108 -16.90 5.15 4.71
C LYS A 108 -15.46 5.17 5.22
N PRO A 109 -15.22 5.55 6.50
CA PRO A 109 -13.89 5.45 7.13
C PRO A 109 -13.26 4.06 7.00
N SER A 110 -14.07 2.99 6.99
CA SER A 110 -13.62 1.62 6.76
C SER A 110 -12.98 1.41 5.38
N THR A 111 -13.40 2.15 4.36
CA THR A 111 -12.79 2.13 3.02
C THR A 111 -11.39 2.73 3.06
N ALA A 112 -11.22 3.87 3.70
CA ALA A 112 -9.91 4.50 3.90
C ALA A 112 -8.99 3.62 4.75
N ALA A 113 -9.52 2.97 5.81
CA ALA A 113 -8.78 2.00 6.61
C ALA A 113 -8.33 0.78 5.79
N GLY A 114 -9.17 0.30 4.86
CA GLY A 114 -8.83 -0.75 3.90
C GLY A 114 -7.69 -0.33 2.98
N ALA A 115 -7.75 0.88 2.42
CA ALA A 115 -6.68 1.45 1.59
C ALA A 115 -5.37 1.60 2.37
N LYS A 116 -5.42 2.08 3.63
CA LYS A 116 -4.26 2.15 4.54
C LYS A 116 -3.61 0.79 4.73
N ARG A 117 -4.41 -0.25 4.96
CA ARG A 117 -3.91 -1.63 5.17
C ARG A 117 -3.16 -2.13 3.94
N VAL A 118 -3.75 -2.02 2.75
CA VAL A 118 -3.13 -2.48 1.49
C VAL A 118 -1.85 -1.71 1.21
N LEU A 119 -1.89 -0.37 1.30
CA LEU A 119 -0.73 0.49 1.09
C LEU A 119 0.39 0.19 2.09
N SER A 120 0.07 0.00 3.38
CA SER A 120 1.03 -0.32 4.43
C SER A 120 1.74 -1.65 4.19
N VAL A 121 1.03 -2.68 3.71
CA VAL A 121 1.63 -3.98 3.37
C VAL A 121 2.58 -3.82 2.19
N ALA A 122 2.13 -3.18 1.11
CA ALA A 122 2.96 -2.97 -0.08
C ALA A 122 4.23 -2.15 0.23
N LEU A 123 4.10 -1.04 0.97
CA LEU A 123 5.26 -0.21 1.38
C LEU A 123 6.18 -0.93 2.37
N SER A 124 5.68 -1.87 3.18
CA SER A 124 6.53 -2.72 4.02
C SER A 124 7.42 -3.63 3.17
N HIS A 125 6.89 -4.16 2.06
CA HIS A 125 7.69 -4.89 1.07
C HIS A 125 8.70 -3.98 0.37
N ALA A 126 8.27 -2.77 -0.06
CA ALA A 126 9.19 -1.79 -0.65
C ALA A 126 10.37 -1.48 0.28
N ARG A 127 10.12 -1.31 1.57
CA ARG A 127 11.16 -1.10 2.58
C ARG A 127 12.06 -2.34 2.74
N LYS A 128 11.50 -3.54 2.79
CA LYS A 128 12.28 -4.80 2.88
C LYS A 128 13.25 -4.95 1.70
N TYR A 129 12.82 -4.56 0.50
CA TYR A 129 13.64 -4.58 -0.70
C TYR A 129 14.46 -3.30 -0.93
N ARG A 130 14.47 -2.38 0.06
CA ARG A 130 15.25 -1.12 0.04
C ARG A 130 14.88 -0.16 -1.11
N TYR A 131 13.65 -0.21 -1.59
CA TYR A 131 13.11 0.80 -2.52
C TYR A 131 12.83 2.13 -1.80
N ILE A 132 12.47 2.06 -0.51
CA ILE A 132 12.20 3.18 0.39
C ILE A 132 12.83 2.92 1.76
N GLU A 133 13.09 3.97 2.51
CA GLU A 133 13.66 3.88 3.86
C GLU A 133 12.58 3.71 4.93
N THR A 134 11.47 4.42 4.79
CA THR A 134 10.35 4.44 5.76
C THR A 134 9.04 4.03 5.10
N ASN A 135 8.07 3.63 5.92
CA ASN A 135 6.74 3.26 5.44
C ASN A 135 5.75 4.39 5.74
N ALA A 136 5.57 5.29 4.78
CA ALA A 136 4.71 6.44 4.89
C ALA A 136 3.27 6.12 5.35
N ALA A 137 2.73 4.94 5.05
CA ALA A 137 1.39 4.55 5.47
C ALA A 137 1.30 4.13 6.95
N LYS A 138 2.41 3.67 7.56
CA LYS A 138 2.47 3.37 8.99
C LYS A 138 2.63 4.62 9.83
N ASP A 139 3.37 5.59 9.30
CA ASP A 139 3.77 6.81 10.01
C ASP A 139 2.70 7.92 9.90
N THR A 140 1.51 7.61 9.37
CA THR A 140 0.36 8.53 9.29
C THR A 140 -0.24 8.78 10.66
N LEU A 141 -0.72 10.01 10.88
CA LEU A 141 -1.42 10.42 12.11
C LEU A 141 -2.88 9.97 12.13
N THR A 142 -3.49 9.78 10.95
CA THR A 142 -4.90 9.40 10.83
C THR A 142 -5.18 8.05 11.47
N LYS A 143 -6.05 8.06 12.49
CA LYS A 143 -6.59 6.86 13.14
C LYS A 143 -8.05 6.69 12.70
N PHE A 144 -8.36 5.54 12.14
CA PHE A 144 -9.75 5.18 11.84
C PHE A 144 -10.36 4.52 13.06
N GLY A 145 -11.45 5.09 13.58
CA GLY A 145 -12.24 4.52 14.67
C GLY A 145 -12.77 3.13 14.29
N LYS A 146 -12.98 2.28 15.30
CA LYS A 146 -13.74 1.05 15.10
C LYS A 146 -15.18 1.45 14.72
N SER A 147 -15.79 0.70 13.82
CA SER A 147 -17.23 0.84 13.57
C SER A 147 -17.95 0.36 14.83
N ASP A 148 -18.66 1.26 15.49
CA ASP A 148 -19.49 0.93 16.66
C ASP A 148 -20.80 0.21 16.27
N LYS A 149 -20.97 -0.13 15.01
CA LYS A 149 -22.11 -0.94 14.57
C LYS A 149 -21.88 -2.39 14.98
N THR A 150 -22.36 -2.73 16.15
CA THR A 150 -22.70 -4.09 16.49
C THR A 150 -23.83 -4.51 15.53
N PRO A 151 -23.71 -5.57 14.75
CA PRO A 151 -24.84 -6.08 13.98
C PRO A 151 -25.98 -6.38 14.93
N ASP A 152 -27.16 -5.82 14.69
CA ASP A 152 -28.35 -6.25 15.41
C ASP A 152 -28.63 -7.71 15.05
N PRO A 153 -28.68 -8.61 16.04
CA PRO A 153 -29.03 -10.00 15.76
C PRO A 153 -30.46 -10.05 15.21
N TYR A 154 -30.71 -11.00 14.34
CA TYR A 154 -32.07 -11.23 13.85
C TYR A 154 -33.00 -11.62 15.00
N THR A 155 -34.23 -11.06 15.00
CA THR A 155 -35.25 -11.51 15.93
C THR A 155 -35.71 -12.93 15.58
N PRO A 156 -36.29 -13.68 16.53
CA PRO A 156 -36.82 -15.02 16.27
C PRO A 156 -37.82 -15.06 15.11
N GLU A 157 -38.66 -14.02 14.96
CA GLU A 157 -39.62 -13.86 13.89
C GLU A 157 -38.95 -13.69 12.54
N GLN A 158 -37.86 -12.87 12.50
CA GLN A 158 -37.06 -12.67 11.29
C GLN A 158 -36.33 -13.95 10.88
N VAL A 159 -35.80 -14.71 11.84
CA VAL A 159 -35.15 -16.01 11.58
C VAL A 159 -36.17 -16.98 10.99
N LYS A 160 -37.39 -17.07 11.59
CA LYS A 160 -38.47 -17.93 11.09
C LYS A 160 -38.87 -17.56 9.68
N ALA A 161 -39.04 -16.27 9.39
CA ALA A 161 -39.38 -15.79 8.06
C ALA A 161 -38.26 -16.08 7.04
N LEU A 162 -37.01 -15.96 7.45
CA LEU A 162 -35.85 -16.28 6.62
C LEU A 162 -35.82 -17.78 6.30
N MET A 163 -36.02 -18.66 7.29
CA MET A 163 -36.07 -20.10 7.08
C MET A 163 -37.16 -20.51 6.08
N GLN A 164 -38.37 -19.98 6.24
CA GLN A 164 -39.47 -20.24 5.29
C GLN A 164 -39.11 -19.81 3.87
N ARG A 165 -38.37 -18.71 3.71
CA ARG A 165 -38.01 -18.15 2.39
C ARG A 165 -36.93 -18.94 1.68
N VAL A 166 -36.07 -19.64 2.42
CA VAL A 166 -34.95 -20.41 1.85
C VAL A 166 -35.25 -21.89 1.71
N GLU A 167 -36.40 -22.35 2.20
CA GLU A 167 -36.87 -23.73 2.15
C GLU A 167 -36.84 -24.24 0.70
N GLY A 168 -36.23 -25.41 0.45
CA GLY A 168 -36.05 -25.99 -0.87
C GLY A 168 -35.00 -25.32 -1.75
N THR A 169 -34.29 -24.31 -1.25
CA THR A 169 -33.20 -23.65 -2.00
C THR A 169 -31.83 -24.13 -1.55
N VAL A 170 -30.80 -23.81 -2.35
CA VAL A 170 -29.38 -24.08 -2.00
C VAL A 170 -28.91 -23.36 -0.73
N TRP A 171 -29.67 -22.37 -0.25
CA TRP A 171 -29.38 -21.57 0.94
C TRP A 171 -30.00 -22.12 2.21
N GLU A 172 -30.87 -23.13 2.13
CA GLU A 172 -31.55 -23.72 3.28
C GLU A 172 -30.57 -24.23 4.34
N MET A 173 -29.67 -25.14 3.96
CA MET A 173 -28.66 -25.68 4.88
C MET A 173 -27.70 -24.63 5.48
N PRO A 174 -27.12 -23.70 4.70
CA PRO A 174 -26.33 -22.62 5.25
C PRO A 174 -27.07 -21.76 6.28
N VAL A 175 -28.35 -21.45 6.07
CA VAL A 175 -29.16 -20.63 7.00
C VAL A 175 -29.50 -21.40 8.26
N ILE A 176 -29.86 -22.68 8.15
CA ILE A 176 -30.12 -23.55 9.32
C ILE A 176 -28.87 -23.66 10.20
N LEU A 177 -27.72 -23.97 9.58
CA LEU A 177 -26.45 -24.11 10.31
C LEU A 177 -25.98 -22.80 10.96
N GLY A 178 -26.19 -21.65 10.28
CA GLY A 178 -25.84 -20.33 10.79
C GLY A 178 -26.80 -19.79 11.85
N GLY A 179 -28.04 -20.30 11.93
CA GLY A 179 -29.04 -19.91 12.90
C GLY A 179 -29.04 -20.75 14.18
N LEU A 180 -28.26 -21.85 14.18
CA LEU A 180 -28.14 -22.75 15.34
C LEU A 180 -26.98 -22.38 16.27
N TYR A 181 -26.15 -21.43 15.90
CA TYR A 181 -25.02 -20.90 16.66
C TYR A 181 -25.15 -19.38 16.84
#